data_b5bbcd3fb84ff04c34d6ab32f5821ac9
#
_entry.id   b5bbcd3fb84ff04c34d6ab32f5821ac9
#
_cell.length_a   1.000
_cell.length_b   1.000
_cell.length_c   1.000
_cell.angle_alpha   90.00
_cell.angle_beta   90.00
_cell.angle_gamma   90.00
#
_symmetry.space_group_name_H-M   'P 1'
#
loop_
_entity.id
_entity.type
_entity.pdbx_description
1 polymer ?
#
loop_
_entity_poly.entity_id
_entity_poly.type
_entity_poly.pdbx_seq_one_letter_code
_entity_poly.pdbx_strand_id
1 'polypeptide(L)'
;MRRGDPLRLPGLLLLLVLAGCGPDADSAVEVAAGQGSAKPAYGDTYIEALQGNISGLIPNVLSDGPSFEVASLMYNGLVKYDKDLNLAGELAESWQYSRDCLDLTLNLRRNVRWHDGQPFTAADVIFTYETMINPKTPTAYGGDFKAVESVEAVDQYTVHVRYKHPSAKALQSWSVWMLPKHLLETAAGEGKLREAPQNRTNPVGTGPYLFKEWKSGEKVVLVANPSYFEGRPYISRVVYRIIPSSATTFLELKAKGVDGAKLTALQFKRQTEYPAFRKAYVKYQYAANVYVYLGMNLRDPRFADRRVRQAFAHAINKREIIDGVRLGLAREATGPYKPGTWQYNPDVHQYPYDPAKAASLLAEAGWNEKNSDGILLKNGQPFKFDLLSAQGSDEGRKVAEIIQASLKDIGVQVEIRVIEWAALLKEYIKKRNFEAVILAWGITPDPDQYDIWHSSKTSPDELNRIGYANPVVDELLEKGRGTCIEADRKKYYDRLQEVLADDQPIVFLYFRDGLPVVSSRVRGIVPSPIGINYNFNEWFVPLSLHRYTAG
;
A
#
# COMPACT_ATOMS: atom_id res chain seq x y z
N MET A 1 3.18 11.91 -88.51
CA MET A 1 2.37 12.99 -87.87
C MET A 1 1.41 12.40 -86.85
N ARG A 2 1.37 13.01 -85.69
CA ARG A 2 0.50 12.79 -84.54
C ARG A 2 0.84 11.61 -83.62
N ARG A 3 1.19 12.04 -82.41
CA ARG A 3 1.50 11.35 -81.13
C ARG A 3 0.25 10.72 -80.53
N GLY A 4 0.37 9.56 -79.91
CA GLY A 4 -0.58 8.96 -79.02
C GLY A 4 0.11 8.54 -77.72
N ASP A 5 -0.32 9.06 -76.59
CA ASP A 5 0.23 8.81 -75.24
C ASP A 5 -0.15 7.41 -74.75
N PRO A 6 0.73 6.76 -73.93
CA PRO A 6 0.38 5.50 -73.28
C PRO A 6 -0.28 5.71 -71.92
N LEU A 7 -1.37 4.95 -71.70
CA LEU A 7 -2.09 4.80 -70.44
C LEU A 7 -1.13 4.33 -69.30
N ARG A 8 -1.13 5.05 -68.19
CA ARG A 8 -0.54 4.62 -66.92
C ARG A 8 -1.60 3.86 -66.12
N LEU A 9 -1.35 2.58 -65.84
CA LEU A 9 -2.00 1.83 -64.76
C LEU A 9 -1.35 2.18 -63.42
N PRO A 10 -2.11 2.40 -62.32
CA PRO A 10 -1.51 2.52 -60.98
C PRO A 10 -1.23 1.14 -60.40
N GLY A 11 0.03 0.90 -60.03
CA GLY A 11 0.43 -0.28 -59.29
C GLY A 11 -0.11 -0.25 -57.85
N LEU A 12 -0.83 -1.31 -57.52
CA LEU A 12 -1.31 -1.57 -56.15
C LEU A 12 -0.16 -2.05 -55.29
N LEU A 13 0.40 -1.18 -54.45
CA LEU A 13 1.41 -1.53 -53.46
C LEU A 13 0.73 -2.21 -52.28
N LEU A 14 0.85 -3.53 -52.18
CA LEU A 14 0.37 -4.31 -51.02
C LEU A 14 1.34 -4.11 -49.85
N LEU A 15 1.02 -3.22 -48.92
CA LEU A 15 1.73 -3.09 -47.65
C LEU A 15 1.32 -4.26 -46.73
N LEU A 16 2.22 -5.24 -46.64
CA LEU A 16 2.19 -6.25 -45.55
C LEU A 16 2.49 -5.55 -44.24
N VAL A 17 1.47 -5.30 -43.46
CA VAL A 17 1.60 -4.93 -42.02
C VAL A 17 1.95 -6.20 -41.28
N LEU A 18 3.21 -6.38 -40.94
CA LEU A 18 3.66 -7.31 -39.92
C LEU A 18 3.15 -6.78 -38.57
N ALA A 19 2.10 -7.40 -38.06
CA ALA A 19 1.69 -7.21 -36.69
C ALA A 19 2.77 -7.81 -35.80
N GLY A 20 3.69 -6.97 -35.35
CA GLY A 20 4.59 -7.28 -34.25
C GLY A 20 3.78 -7.31 -32.97
N CYS A 21 3.68 -8.48 -32.32
CA CYS A 21 3.29 -8.56 -30.91
C CYS A 21 4.38 -7.87 -30.09
N GLY A 22 4.17 -6.59 -29.78
CA GLY A 22 4.88 -5.91 -28.73
C GLY A 22 4.23 -6.26 -27.39
N PRO A 23 4.98 -6.24 -26.27
CA PRO A 23 4.39 -6.50 -24.96
C PRO A 23 3.37 -5.43 -24.66
N ASP A 24 2.21 -5.85 -24.12
CA ASP A 24 1.12 -4.99 -23.69
C ASP A 24 1.63 -3.95 -22.69
N ALA A 25 1.93 -2.77 -23.20
CA ALA A 25 2.10 -1.57 -22.42
C ALA A 25 0.71 -0.98 -22.16
N ASP A 26 0.52 -0.54 -20.92
CA ASP A 26 -0.54 0.31 -20.42
C ASP A 26 -1.92 -0.33 -20.22
N SER A 27 -2.16 -0.66 -18.93
CA SER A 27 -3.51 -0.61 -18.39
C SER A 27 -3.98 0.85 -18.40
N ALA A 28 -4.49 1.30 -19.54
CA ALA A 28 -5.17 2.58 -19.66
C ALA A 28 -6.27 2.63 -18.60
N VAL A 29 -6.24 3.67 -17.78
CA VAL A 29 -7.32 4.01 -16.87
C VAL A 29 -8.55 4.26 -17.74
N GLU A 30 -9.56 3.36 -17.68
CA GLU A 30 -10.82 3.55 -18.38
C GLU A 30 -11.58 4.69 -17.68
N VAL A 31 -11.30 5.92 -18.09
CA VAL A 31 -12.03 7.10 -17.64
C VAL A 31 -13.36 7.10 -18.41
N ALA A 32 -14.46 6.86 -17.71
CA ALA A 32 -15.78 7.02 -18.30
C ALA A 32 -15.92 8.44 -18.87
N ALA A 33 -15.96 8.54 -20.20
CA ALA A 33 -16.23 9.78 -20.92
C ALA A 33 -17.62 10.30 -20.50
N GLY A 34 -17.68 11.49 -19.87
CA GLY A 34 -18.94 12.10 -19.49
C GLY A 34 -18.90 13.08 -18.31
N GLN A 35 -17.74 13.50 -17.83
CA GLN A 35 -17.65 14.60 -16.85
C GLN A 35 -17.68 15.95 -17.59
N GLY A 36 -18.88 16.45 -17.93
CA GLY A 36 -19.05 17.81 -18.47
C GLY A 36 -18.43 18.85 -17.55
N SER A 37 -18.10 20.04 -18.09
CA SER A 37 -17.44 21.16 -17.41
C SER A 37 -18.35 21.78 -16.31
N ALA A 38 -18.59 21.05 -15.22
CA ALA A 38 -19.29 21.59 -14.06
C ALA A 38 -18.33 22.48 -13.28
N LYS A 39 -18.79 23.67 -12.85
CA LYS A 39 -17.99 24.57 -12.01
C LYS A 39 -17.83 23.98 -10.60
N PRO A 40 -16.60 24.01 -10.02
CA PRO A 40 -16.39 23.66 -8.62
C PRO A 40 -17.28 24.49 -7.69
N ALA A 41 -17.82 23.82 -6.67
CA ALA A 41 -18.64 24.47 -5.64
C ALA A 41 -18.18 23.96 -4.27
N TYR A 42 -18.15 24.87 -3.30
CA TYR A 42 -17.88 24.51 -1.89
C TYR A 42 -19.15 23.97 -1.24
N GLY A 43 -19.00 22.94 -0.42
CA GLY A 43 -20.11 22.40 0.36
C GLY A 43 -20.19 20.88 0.28
N ASP A 44 -21.34 20.39 0.74
CA ASP A 44 -21.73 18.99 0.74
C ASP A 44 -20.85 18.05 1.59
N THR A 45 -21.27 16.81 1.69
CA THR A 45 -20.60 15.71 2.42
C THR A 45 -20.25 14.60 1.44
N TYR A 46 -19.03 14.07 1.54
CA TYR A 46 -18.61 12.84 0.91
C TYR A 46 -18.58 11.72 1.95
N ILE A 47 -19.20 10.60 1.64
CA ILE A 47 -19.29 9.44 2.53
C ILE A 47 -18.53 8.27 1.92
N GLU A 48 -17.42 7.85 2.55
CA GLU A 48 -16.59 6.71 2.16
C GLU A 48 -16.88 5.50 3.04
N ALA A 49 -16.99 4.33 2.43
CA ALA A 49 -17.02 3.06 3.17
C ALA A 49 -15.60 2.59 3.48
N LEU A 50 -15.25 2.52 4.76
CA LEU A 50 -13.95 2.07 5.25
C LEU A 50 -14.02 0.61 5.70
N GLN A 51 -13.19 -0.26 5.10
CA GLN A 51 -13.12 -1.68 5.45
C GLN A 51 -12.16 -1.90 6.63
N GLY A 52 -12.71 -2.04 7.83
CA GLY A 52 -11.98 -2.29 9.07
C GLY A 52 -11.94 -1.08 10.00
N ASN A 53 -11.82 -1.37 11.29
CA ASN A 53 -11.63 -0.36 12.31
C ASN A 53 -10.27 0.31 12.19
N ILE A 54 -10.19 1.57 12.59
CA ILE A 54 -8.91 2.27 12.73
C ILE A 54 -8.31 1.98 14.11
N SER A 55 -6.98 1.90 14.18
CA SER A 55 -6.24 1.64 15.42
C SER A 55 -5.81 2.91 16.15
N GLY A 56 -5.74 4.03 15.45
CA GLY A 56 -5.32 5.34 15.96
C GLY A 56 -5.27 6.39 14.86
N LEU A 57 -4.82 7.60 15.21
CA LEU A 57 -4.76 8.76 14.33
C LEU A 57 -3.41 9.50 14.36
N ILE A 58 -2.44 9.13 15.23
CA ILE A 58 -1.06 9.62 15.15
C ILE A 58 -0.31 8.78 14.11
N PRO A 59 0.03 9.35 12.94
CA PRO A 59 0.47 8.58 11.78
C PRO A 59 1.76 7.78 12.01
N ASN A 60 2.69 8.34 12.77
CA ASN A 60 4.04 7.78 12.96
C ASN A 60 4.07 6.49 13.80
N VAL A 61 2.96 6.15 14.47
CA VAL A 61 2.82 4.91 15.26
C VAL A 61 1.75 3.95 14.69
N LEU A 62 1.23 4.25 13.49
CA LEU A 62 0.28 3.41 12.77
C LEU A 62 0.98 2.32 11.95
N SER A 63 0.26 1.24 11.65
CA SER A 63 0.74 0.15 10.79
C SER A 63 -0.39 -0.55 10.02
N ASP A 64 -1.55 0.10 9.86
CA ASP A 64 -2.72 -0.44 9.17
C ASP A 64 -3.34 0.53 8.16
N GLY A 65 -3.83 0.00 7.06
CA GLY A 65 -4.35 0.77 5.94
C GLY A 65 -5.53 1.68 6.27
N PRO A 66 -6.58 1.20 7.00
CA PRO A 66 -7.71 2.05 7.38
C PRO A 66 -7.31 3.29 8.17
N SER A 67 -6.40 3.16 9.14
CA SER A 67 -5.89 4.30 9.92
C SER A 67 -5.11 5.28 9.06
N PHE A 68 -4.23 4.79 8.16
CA PHE A 68 -3.51 5.64 7.22
C PHE A 68 -4.45 6.37 6.26
N GLU A 69 -5.51 5.74 5.77
CA GLU A 69 -6.47 6.35 4.86
C GLU A 69 -7.16 7.57 5.50
N VAL A 70 -7.55 7.47 6.76
CA VAL A 70 -8.13 8.59 7.51
C VAL A 70 -7.07 9.66 7.82
N ALA A 71 -5.90 9.27 8.31
CA ALA A 71 -4.84 10.19 8.71
C ALA A 71 -4.27 10.98 7.51
N SER A 72 -4.28 10.42 6.29
CA SER A 72 -3.78 11.08 5.08
C SER A 72 -4.49 12.38 4.71
N LEU A 73 -5.70 12.60 5.21
CA LEU A 73 -6.42 13.86 5.03
C LEU A 73 -6.13 14.89 6.14
N MET A 74 -5.47 14.49 7.23
CA MET A 74 -5.21 15.35 8.38
C MET A 74 -3.76 15.80 8.52
N TYR A 75 -2.81 15.06 7.96
CA TYR A 75 -1.38 15.30 8.12
C TYR A 75 -0.67 15.45 6.79
N ASN A 76 0.45 16.17 6.80
CA ASN A 76 1.32 16.36 5.64
C ASN A 76 2.77 15.99 5.99
N GLY A 77 3.54 15.58 4.96
CA GLY A 77 4.98 15.46 5.01
C GLY A 77 5.67 16.75 4.55
N LEU A 78 7.01 16.76 4.56
CA LEU A 78 7.75 17.86 3.92
C LEU A 78 7.63 17.76 2.40
N VAL A 79 7.60 16.55 1.87
CA VAL A 79 7.40 16.23 0.45
C VAL A 79 6.32 15.17 0.29
N LYS A 80 5.71 15.12 -0.90
CA LYS A 80 4.71 14.12 -1.31
C LYS A 80 5.02 13.62 -2.72
N TYR A 81 4.38 12.52 -3.13
CA TYR A 81 4.40 12.09 -4.53
C TYR A 81 3.30 12.79 -5.34
N ASP A 82 3.67 13.27 -6.53
CA ASP A 82 2.73 13.79 -7.51
C ASP A 82 2.03 12.65 -8.30
N LYS A 83 1.17 13.02 -9.26
CA LYS A 83 0.45 12.05 -10.11
C LYS A 83 1.36 11.16 -10.94
N ASP A 84 2.59 11.58 -11.22
CA ASP A 84 3.57 10.90 -12.06
C ASP A 84 4.62 10.15 -11.23
N LEU A 85 4.41 10.04 -9.91
CA LEU A 85 5.29 9.41 -8.92
C LEU A 85 6.61 10.15 -8.66
N ASN A 86 6.71 11.43 -9.02
CA ASN A 86 7.85 12.26 -8.67
C ASN A 86 7.65 12.87 -7.28
N LEU A 87 8.75 13.08 -6.55
CA LEU A 87 8.69 13.84 -5.30
C LEU A 87 8.45 15.33 -5.58
N ALA A 88 7.42 15.87 -4.97
CA ALA A 88 7.01 17.26 -5.03
C ALA A 88 7.00 17.87 -3.63
N GLY A 89 7.16 19.21 -3.54
CA GLY A 89 7.09 19.93 -2.26
C GLY A 89 5.69 19.87 -1.66
N GLU A 90 5.62 19.71 -0.33
CA GLU A 90 4.38 19.78 0.44
C GLU A 90 4.54 20.85 1.55
N LEU A 91 4.96 20.51 2.77
CA LEU A 91 5.30 21.50 3.80
C LEU A 91 6.65 22.20 3.53
N ALA A 92 7.58 21.54 2.83
CA ALA A 92 8.73 22.20 2.22
C ALA A 92 8.35 22.73 0.83
N GLU A 93 8.66 24.00 0.54
CA GLU A 93 8.42 24.58 -0.78
C GLU A 93 9.57 24.28 -1.76
N SER A 94 10.79 24.04 -1.24
CA SER A 94 11.97 23.71 -2.03
C SER A 94 13.03 23.01 -1.19
N TRP A 95 14.00 22.39 -1.85
CA TRP A 95 15.16 21.76 -1.21
C TRP A 95 16.39 21.83 -2.10
N GLN A 96 17.55 21.66 -1.48
CA GLN A 96 18.84 21.65 -2.16
C GLN A 96 19.77 20.62 -1.54
N TYR A 97 20.44 19.84 -2.39
CA TYR A 97 21.52 18.95 -2.00
C TYR A 97 22.89 19.61 -2.15
N SER A 98 23.83 19.25 -1.27
CA SER A 98 25.26 19.43 -1.52
C SER A 98 25.74 18.53 -2.67
N ARG A 99 26.90 18.85 -3.26
CA ARG A 99 27.45 18.07 -4.39
C ARG A 99 27.80 16.62 -4.04
N ASP A 100 28.14 16.35 -2.79
CA ASP A 100 28.47 15.03 -2.27
C ASP A 100 27.25 14.26 -1.73
N CYS A 101 26.03 14.84 -1.84
CA CYS A 101 24.78 14.28 -1.34
C CYS A 101 24.77 13.98 0.17
N LEU A 102 25.63 14.63 0.94
CA LEU A 102 25.68 14.48 2.40
C LEU A 102 24.86 15.53 3.14
N ASP A 103 24.54 16.64 2.51
CA ASP A 103 23.74 17.71 3.09
C ASP A 103 22.48 17.95 2.29
N LEU A 104 21.36 18.07 2.98
CA LEU A 104 20.07 18.43 2.44
C LEU A 104 19.54 19.64 3.19
N THR A 105 19.32 20.75 2.47
CA THR A 105 18.65 21.93 3.00
C THR A 105 17.21 21.94 2.54
N LEU A 106 16.26 22.07 3.46
CA LEU A 106 14.82 22.11 3.23
C LEU A 106 14.29 23.49 3.61
N ASN A 107 13.64 24.18 2.67
CA ASN A 107 12.98 25.48 2.90
C ASN A 107 11.49 25.24 3.14
N LEU A 108 11.01 25.61 4.32
CA LEU A 108 9.63 25.37 4.75
C LEU A 108 8.72 26.51 4.29
N ARG A 109 7.46 26.20 3.99
CA ARG A 109 6.42 27.20 3.72
C ARG A 109 6.15 28.02 4.97
N ARG A 110 6.01 29.34 4.81
CA ARG A 110 5.76 30.28 5.91
C ARG A 110 4.28 30.46 6.26
N ASN A 111 3.37 29.99 5.40
CA ASN A 111 1.92 30.13 5.53
C ASN A 111 1.22 28.88 6.08
N VAL A 112 1.96 27.90 6.61
CA VAL A 112 1.40 26.68 7.17
C VAL A 112 1.06 26.86 8.65
N ARG A 113 -0.13 26.39 9.02
CA ARG A 113 -0.58 26.33 10.42
C ARG A 113 -1.08 24.96 10.77
N TRP A 114 -0.85 24.56 12.00
CA TRP A 114 -1.52 23.42 12.61
C TRP A 114 -3.03 23.68 12.71
N HIS A 115 -3.83 22.62 12.83
CA HIS A 115 -5.29 22.72 12.93
C HIS A 115 -5.79 23.54 14.12
N ASP A 116 -4.97 23.71 15.15
CA ASP A 116 -5.22 24.57 16.31
C ASP A 116 -4.74 26.03 16.15
N GLY A 117 -4.23 26.37 14.95
CA GLY A 117 -3.80 27.71 14.58
C GLY A 117 -2.35 28.04 14.88
N GLN A 118 -1.59 27.18 15.58
CA GLN A 118 -0.15 27.39 15.81
C GLN A 118 0.63 27.33 14.47
N PRO A 119 1.71 28.12 14.30
CA PRO A 119 2.52 28.05 13.09
C PRO A 119 3.30 26.73 13.04
N PHE A 120 3.42 26.15 11.83
CA PHE A 120 4.36 25.06 11.56
C PHE A 120 5.76 25.63 11.34
N THR A 121 6.78 25.06 11.99
CA THR A 121 8.15 25.56 11.96
C THR A 121 9.19 24.44 11.92
N ALA A 122 10.47 24.81 11.74
CA ALA A 122 11.60 23.89 11.82
C ALA A 122 11.66 23.10 13.15
N ALA A 123 11.13 23.67 14.24
CA ALA A 123 11.07 22.98 15.54
C ALA A 123 10.19 21.70 15.49
N ASP A 124 9.11 21.72 14.69
CA ASP A 124 8.24 20.56 14.51
C ASP A 124 8.93 19.47 13.65
N VAL A 125 9.74 19.88 12.68
CA VAL A 125 10.53 18.96 11.84
C VAL A 125 11.58 18.22 12.69
N ILE A 126 12.34 18.98 13.50
CA ILE A 126 13.32 18.41 14.43
C ILE A 126 12.64 17.48 15.42
N PHE A 127 11.54 17.91 16.02
CA PHE A 127 10.77 17.09 16.95
C PHE A 127 10.26 15.78 16.30
N THR A 128 9.77 15.85 15.05
CA THR A 128 9.34 14.67 14.32
C THR A 128 10.50 13.71 14.11
N TYR A 129 11.66 14.20 13.66
CA TYR A 129 12.88 13.41 13.51
C TYR A 129 13.29 12.76 14.83
N GLU A 130 13.43 13.53 15.91
CA GLU A 130 13.80 13.02 17.24
C GLU A 130 12.82 11.95 17.74
N THR A 131 11.52 12.16 17.48
CA THR A 131 10.49 11.17 17.79
C THR A 131 10.69 9.89 16.99
N MET A 132 10.99 9.98 15.69
CA MET A 132 11.18 8.81 14.83
C MET A 132 12.40 7.95 15.21
N ILE A 133 13.47 8.57 15.70
CA ILE A 133 14.69 7.85 16.14
C ILE A 133 14.69 7.45 17.61
N ASN A 134 13.72 7.92 18.40
CA ASN A 134 13.63 7.61 19.81
C ASN A 134 13.27 6.12 20.03
N PRO A 135 14.09 5.33 20.74
CA PRO A 135 13.82 3.92 20.96
C PRO A 135 12.55 3.64 21.79
N LYS A 136 12.01 4.65 22.48
CA LYS A 136 10.72 4.54 23.19
C LYS A 136 9.51 4.72 22.26
N THR A 137 9.71 5.27 21.07
CA THR A 137 8.62 5.46 20.11
C THR A 137 8.27 4.12 19.44
N PRO A 138 7.04 3.63 19.56
CA PRO A 138 6.63 2.35 18.98
C PRO A 138 6.34 2.50 17.47
N THR A 139 7.35 2.95 16.71
CA THR A 139 7.29 3.13 15.25
C THR A 139 8.03 2.03 14.52
N ALA A 140 7.50 1.63 13.36
CA ALA A 140 8.17 0.71 12.44
C ALA A 140 9.05 1.44 11.40
N TYR A 141 8.98 2.78 11.34
CA TYR A 141 9.53 3.58 10.22
C TYR A 141 10.79 4.36 10.59
N GLY A 142 11.32 4.22 11.80
CA GLY A 142 12.56 4.89 12.25
C GLY A 142 13.81 4.49 11.46
N GLY A 143 13.76 3.36 10.75
CA GLY A 143 14.84 2.89 9.88
C GLY A 143 15.23 3.86 8.78
N ASP A 144 14.31 4.66 8.29
CA ASP A 144 14.52 5.64 7.23
C ASP A 144 15.46 6.79 7.66
N PHE A 145 15.58 7.03 8.95
CA PHE A 145 16.42 8.07 9.52
C PHE A 145 17.77 7.60 10.05
N LYS A 146 18.12 6.32 9.92
CA LYS A 146 19.41 5.78 10.42
C LYS A 146 20.64 6.42 9.76
N ALA A 147 20.52 6.84 8.50
CA ALA A 147 21.57 7.50 7.75
C ALA A 147 21.76 8.97 8.17
N VAL A 148 20.81 9.55 8.91
CA VAL A 148 20.91 10.95 9.37
C VAL A 148 21.94 11.04 10.50
N GLU A 149 22.82 12.01 10.41
CA GLU A 149 23.82 12.36 11.43
C GLU A 149 23.26 13.46 12.35
N SER A 150 22.75 14.55 11.76
CA SER A 150 22.11 15.64 12.50
C SER A 150 20.97 16.29 11.71
N VAL A 151 20.06 16.91 12.43
CA VAL A 151 18.99 17.78 11.89
C VAL A 151 19.00 19.07 12.71
N GLU A 152 19.17 20.19 12.03
CA GLU A 152 19.31 21.49 12.68
C GLU A 152 18.40 22.54 12.04
N ALA A 153 17.84 23.44 12.86
CA ALA A 153 17.18 24.63 12.38
C ALA A 153 18.22 25.70 12.08
N VAL A 154 18.38 26.07 10.82
CA VAL A 154 19.18 27.23 10.42
C VAL A 154 18.46 28.51 10.83
N ASP A 155 17.15 28.53 10.62
CA ASP A 155 16.21 29.53 11.10
C ASP A 155 14.83 28.89 11.32
N GLN A 156 13.81 29.70 11.59
CA GLN A 156 12.45 29.23 11.86
C GLN A 156 11.84 28.41 10.70
N TYR A 157 12.31 28.61 9.46
CA TYR A 157 11.73 28.01 8.25
C TYR A 157 12.77 27.32 7.35
N THR A 158 13.99 27.14 7.84
CA THR A 158 15.06 26.45 7.11
C THR A 158 15.63 25.34 7.98
N VAL A 159 15.59 24.12 7.47
CA VAL A 159 16.14 22.92 8.14
C VAL A 159 17.32 22.42 7.34
N HIS A 160 18.42 22.18 8.01
CA HIS A 160 19.61 21.51 7.48
C HIS A 160 19.70 20.10 8.03
N VAL A 161 19.88 19.13 7.14
CA VAL A 161 20.04 17.71 7.45
C VAL A 161 21.40 17.25 6.97
N ARG A 162 22.19 16.71 7.87
CA ARG A 162 23.47 16.07 7.59
C ARG A 162 23.30 14.56 7.59
N TYR A 163 23.84 13.88 6.59
CA TYR A 163 23.86 12.43 6.47
C TYR A 163 25.26 11.86 6.71
N LYS A 164 25.37 10.71 7.38
CA LYS A 164 26.62 9.96 7.63
C LYS A 164 27.24 9.45 6.32
N HIS A 165 26.41 9.14 5.36
CA HIS A 165 26.76 8.67 4.02
C HIS A 165 25.63 9.04 3.03
N PRO A 166 25.89 9.10 1.74
CA PRO A 166 24.85 9.34 0.75
C PRO A 166 23.68 8.37 0.91
N SER A 167 22.45 8.86 0.85
CA SER A 167 21.24 8.05 1.03
C SER A 167 20.28 8.27 -0.13
N ALA A 168 19.89 7.20 -0.78
CA ALA A 168 18.89 7.23 -1.86
C ALA A 168 17.52 7.72 -1.38
N LYS A 169 17.18 7.51 -0.13
CA LYS A 169 15.93 7.94 0.51
C LYS A 169 16.03 9.29 1.22
N ALA A 170 17.15 10.01 1.05
CA ALA A 170 17.37 11.24 1.81
C ALA A 170 16.19 12.21 1.75
N LEU A 171 15.66 12.51 0.57
CA LEU A 171 14.49 13.37 0.44
C LEU A 171 13.18 12.64 0.77
N GLN A 172 13.04 11.40 0.30
CA GLN A 172 11.80 10.65 0.46
C GLN A 172 11.47 10.37 1.93
N SER A 173 12.47 10.14 2.81
CA SER A 173 12.21 9.92 4.23
C SER A 173 11.46 11.08 4.89
N TRP A 174 11.55 12.28 4.33
CA TRP A 174 10.80 13.46 4.77
C TRP A 174 9.36 13.53 4.24
N SER A 175 8.89 12.51 3.51
CA SER A 175 7.45 12.31 3.27
C SER A 175 6.71 11.77 4.50
N VAL A 176 7.43 11.38 5.56
CA VAL A 176 6.82 11.09 6.86
C VAL A 176 5.99 12.28 7.33
N TRP A 177 4.82 12.00 7.85
CA TRP A 177 3.92 13.07 8.29
C TRP A 177 4.44 13.75 9.55
N MET A 178 4.42 15.08 9.55
CA MET A 178 4.94 15.90 10.64
C MET A 178 4.04 15.86 11.87
N LEU A 179 4.64 15.94 13.05
CA LEU A 179 3.99 15.89 14.36
C LEU A 179 4.04 17.25 15.05
N PRO A 180 2.94 17.71 15.71
CA PRO A 180 2.88 18.95 16.44
C PRO A 180 3.69 18.85 17.76
N LYS A 181 4.88 19.47 17.79
CA LYS A 181 5.75 19.47 18.97
C LYS A 181 5.02 19.92 20.23
N HIS A 182 4.33 21.05 20.15
CA HIS A 182 3.64 21.68 21.28
C HIS A 182 2.57 20.82 21.96
N LEU A 183 2.10 19.74 21.29
CA LEU A 183 1.09 18.82 21.83
C LEU A 183 1.65 17.45 22.19
N LEU A 184 2.72 17.01 21.53
CA LEU A 184 3.17 15.62 21.62
C LEU A 184 4.53 15.44 22.29
N GLU A 185 5.27 16.52 22.59
CA GLU A 185 6.63 16.45 23.15
C GLU A 185 6.71 15.61 24.43
N THR A 186 5.80 15.84 25.38
CA THR A 186 5.75 15.06 26.64
C THR A 186 5.44 13.59 26.38
N ALA A 187 4.41 13.30 25.57
CA ALA A 187 4.00 11.93 25.28
C ALA A 187 5.09 11.15 24.51
N ALA A 188 5.79 11.82 23.58
CA ALA A 188 6.91 11.22 22.85
C ALA A 188 8.09 10.91 23.78
N GLY A 189 8.45 11.84 24.66
CA GLY A 189 9.54 11.65 25.65
C GLY A 189 9.27 10.49 26.62
N GLU A 190 8.00 10.27 26.96
CA GLU A 190 7.55 9.16 27.83
C GLU A 190 7.32 7.84 27.06
N GLY A 191 7.33 7.84 25.72
CA GLY A 191 7.00 6.66 24.90
C GLY A 191 5.51 6.33 24.87
N LYS A 192 4.64 7.32 25.14
CA LYS A 192 3.18 7.17 25.31
C LYS A 192 2.37 7.80 24.17
N LEU A 193 2.91 7.85 22.95
CA LEU A 193 2.19 8.43 21.80
C LEU A 193 0.87 7.73 21.49
N ARG A 194 0.80 6.41 21.72
CA ARG A 194 -0.45 5.65 21.48
C ARG A 194 -1.55 5.98 22.46
N GLU A 195 -1.19 6.41 23.66
CA GLU A 195 -2.09 6.81 24.75
C GLU A 195 -2.47 8.30 24.71
N ALA A 196 -1.73 9.10 23.93
CA ALA A 196 -1.98 10.53 23.83
C ALA A 196 -3.39 10.83 23.31
N PRO A 197 -4.06 11.87 23.81
CA PRO A 197 -5.39 12.29 23.31
C PRO A 197 -5.41 12.52 21.80
N GLN A 198 -4.31 13.00 21.22
CA GLN A 198 -4.14 13.22 19.79
C GLN A 198 -4.26 11.94 18.96
N ASN A 199 -4.09 10.77 19.59
CA ASN A 199 -4.27 9.49 18.89
C ASN A 199 -5.74 9.08 18.76
N ARG A 200 -6.69 9.73 19.47
CA ARG A 200 -8.10 9.33 19.47
C ARG A 200 -9.11 10.46 19.43
N THR A 201 -8.97 11.43 20.30
CA THR A 201 -10.03 12.40 20.59
C THR A 201 -9.71 13.81 20.09
N ASN A 202 -8.45 14.13 19.92
CA ASN A 202 -8.01 15.48 19.52
C ASN A 202 -6.78 15.46 18.59
N PRO A 203 -6.83 14.73 17.46
CA PRO A 203 -5.73 14.76 16.50
C PRO A 203 -5.59 16.15 15.88
N VAL A 204 -4.36 16.64 15.81
CA VAL A 204 -4.01 17.94 15.23
C VAL A 204 -2.92 17.70 14.19
N GLY A 205 -3.22 18.05 12.95
CA GLY A 205 -2.33 17.98 11.80
C GLY A 205 -2.25 19.31 11.06
N THR A 206 -1.70 19.30 9.87
CA THR A 206 -1.59 20.44 8.96
C THR A 206 -2.44 20.27 7.70
N GLY A 207 -3.11 19.12 7.56
CA GLY A 207 -3.76 18.65 6.36
C GLY A 207 -5.04 19.40 5.95
N PRO A 208 -5.61 18.99 4.79
CA PRO A 208 -6.79 19.64 4.22
C PRO A 208 -8.08 19.44 5.04
N TYR A 209 -8.10 18.51 5.98
CA TYR A 209 -9.28 18.27 6.82
C TYR A 209 -8.92 18.24 8.29
N LEU A 210 -9.79 18.84 9.12
CA LEU A 210 -9.74 18.82 10.58
C LEU A 210 -10.56 17.64 11.11
N PHE A 211 -10.11 17.06 12.20
CA PHE A 211 -10.88 16.06 12.94
C PHE A 211 -12.14 16.67 13.59
N LYS A 212 -13.25 15.95 13.50
CA LYS A 212 -14.50 16.35 14.16
C LYS A 212 -14.99 15.31 15.17
N GLU A 213 -14.99 14.03 14.77
CA GLU A 213 -15.58 12.97 15.59
C GLU A 213 -15.01 11.59 15.20
N TRP A 214 -14.78 10.72 16.17
CA TRP A 214 -14.58 9.30 15.98
C TRP A 214 -15.47 8.49 16.92
N LYS A 215 -16.40 7.74 16.34
CA LYS A 215 -17.18 6.71 17.03
C LYS A 215 -16.63 5.34 16.63
N SER A 216 -15.99 4.68 17.57
CA SER A 216 -15.33 3.39 17.33
C SER A 216 -16.31 2.35 16.78
N GLY A 217 -15.92 1.65 15.72
CA GLY A 217 -16.75 0.66 15.04
C GLY A 217 -17.90 1.24 14.19
N GLU A 218 -18.09 2.57 14.17
CA GLU A 218 -19.19 3.22 13.46
C GLU A 218 -18.68 4.17 12.37
N LYS A 219 -17.96 5.23 12.74
CA LYS A 219 -17.55 6.28 11.80
C LYS A 219 -16.39 7.15 12.31
N VAL A 220 -15.72 7.79 11.36
CA VAL A 220 -14.87 8.97 11.59
C VAL A 220 -15.40 10.12 10.75
N VAL A 221 -15.43 11.32 11.31
CA VAL A 221 -15.91 12.54 10.63
C VAL A 221 -14.79 13.58 10.61
N LEU A 222 -14.51 14.07 9.42
CA LEU A 222 -13.59 15.16 9.18
C LEU A 222 -14.35 16.34 8.55
N VAL A 223 -13.86 17.58 8.78
CA VAL A 223 -14.40 18.80 8.17
C VAL A 223 -13.31 19.56 7.47
N ALA A 224 -13.64 20.23 6.36
CA ALA A 224 -12.66 20.96 5.56
C ALA A 224 -11.92 22.01 6.41
N ASN A 225 -10.61 22.07 6.25
CA ASN A 225 -9.75 23.11 6.81
C ASN A 225 -9.88 24.39 5.94
N PRO A 226 -10.52 25.46 6.43
CA PRO A 226 -10.69 26.67 5.63
C PRO A 226 -9.37 27.41 5.38
N SER A 227 -8.35 27.13 6.20
CA SER A 227 -7.03 27.78 6.15
C SER A 227 -5.94 26.85 5.60
N TYR A 228 -6.31 25.79 4.88
CA TYR A 228 -5.33 24.88 4.29
C TYR A 228 -4.42 25.61 3.31
N PHE A 229 -3.12 25.42 3.43
CA PHE A 229 -2.11 26.21 2.72
C PHE A 229 -2.12 26.02 1.19
N GLU A 230 -2.61 24.88 0.67
CA GLU A 230 -2.83 24.64 -0.76
C GLU A 230 -4.25 25.05 -1.23
N GLY A 231 -5.03 25.69 -0.38
CA GLY A 231 -6.40 26.10 -0.65
C GLY A 231 -7.44 25.23 0.05
N ARG A 232 -8.56 25.86 0.44
CA ARG A 232 -9.66 25.18 1.11
C ARG A 232 -10.20 24.04 0.24
N PRO A 233 -10.38 22.80 0.75
CA PRO A 233 -11.07 21.73 0.04
C PRO A 233 -12.51 22.12 -0.34
N TYR A 234 -12.95 21.70 -1.52
CA TYR A 234 -14.33 21.98 -1.97
C TYR A 234 -15.37 21.21 -1.18
N ILE A 235 -15.12 19.92 -0.88
CA ILE A 235 -16.02 19.09 -0.07
C ILE A 235 -15.89 19.51 1.39
N SER A 236 -17.00 19.98 1.99
CA SER A 236 -16.97 20.53 3.35
C SER A 236 -16.85 19.49 4.45
N ARG A 237 -17.26 18.24 4.18
CA ARG A 237 -17.27 17.19 5.19
C ARG A 237 -16.96 15.82 4.57
N VAL A 238 -16.11 15.04 5.22
CA VAL A 238 -15.82 13.65 4.89
C VAL A 238 -16.27 12.76 6.03
N VAL A 239 -17.04 11.73 5.72
CA VAL A 239 -17.49 10.74 6.69
C VAL A 239 -16.98 9.37 6.25
N TYR A 240 -16.05 8.81 7.00
CA TYR A 240 -15.65 7.42 6.86
C TYR A 240 -16.61 6.55 7.68
N ARG A 241 -17.47 5.78 7.02
CA ARG A 241 -18.33 4.77 7.67
C ARG A 241 -17.56 3.46 7.76
N ILE A 242 -17.43 2.93 8.97
CA ILE A 242 -16.73 1.66 9.21
C ILE A 242 -17.68 0.52 8.85
N ILE A 243 -17.42 -0.14 7.72
CA ILE A 243 -18.23 -1.23 7.19
C ILE A 243 -17.30 -2.39 6.82
N PRO A 244 -17.01 -3.31 7.74
CA PRO A 244 -16.02 -4.37 7.52
C PRO A 244 -16.39 -5.36 6.41
N SER A 245 -17.68 -5.57 6.18
CA SER A 245 -18.18 -6.54 5.19
C SER A 245 -18.27 -5.92 3.79
N SER A 246 -17.58 -6.51 2.81
CA SER A 246 -17.68 -6.12 1.40
C SER A 246 -19.10 -6.30 0.82
N ALA A 247 -19.84 -7.30 1.29
CA ALA A 247 -21.24 -7.51 0.91
C ALA A 247 -22.14 -6.39 1.44
N THR A 248 -21.98 -6.01 2.72
CA THR A 248 -22.72 -4.88 3.32
C THR A 248 -22.34 -3.56 2.64
N THR A 249 -21.07 -3.32 2.36
CA THR A 249 -20.60 -2.15 1.59
C THR A 249 -21.30 -2.06 0.23
N PHE A 250 -21.44 -3.20 -0.45
CA PHE A 250 -22.12 -3.23 -1.75
C PHE A 250 -23.62 -2.94 -1.66
N LEU A 251 -24.28 -3.39 -0.60
CA LEU A 251 -25.69 -3.04 -0.34
C LEU A 251 -25.86 -1.53 -0.07
N GLU A 252 -24.94 -0.94 0.70
CA GLU A 252 -24.91 0.51 0.95
C GLU A 252 -24.69 1.32 -0.35
N LEU A 253 -23.81 0.86 -1.24
CA LEU A 253 -23.67 1.47 -2.57
C LEU A 253 -24.99 1.42 -3.36
N LYS A 254 -25.67 0.26 -3.40
CA LYS A 254 -26.96 0.13 -4.09
C LYS A 254 -28.03 1.03 -3.49
N ALA A 255 -28.05 1.17 -2.18
CA ALA A 255 -28.94 2.08 -1.45
C ALA A 255 -28.53 3.55 -1.56
N LYS A 256 -27.36 3.87 -2.17
CA LYS A 256 -26.74 5.20 -2.22
C LYS A 256 -26.45 5.78 -0.83
N GLY A 257 -26.22 4.92 0.14
CA GLY A 257 -25.85 5.26 1.52
C GLY A 257 -24.39 5.66 1.70
N VAL A 258 -23.55 5.37 0.69
CA VAL A 258 -22.16 5.82 0.59
C VAL A 258 -21.86 6.37 -0.80
N ASP A 259 -20.92 7.31 -0.89
CA ASP A 259 -20.47 7.91 -2.14
C ASP A 259 -19.26 7.18 -2.73
N GLY A 260 -18.42 6.64 -1.87
CA GLY A 260 -17.21 5.93 -2.27
C GLY A 260 -17.04 4.60 -1.56
N ALA A 261 -16.43 3.66 -2.24
CA ALA A 261 -16.03 2.36 -1.69
C ALA A 261 -15.01 1.66 -2.59
N LYS A 262 -14.37 0.63 -2.06
CA LYS A 262 -13.56 -0.33 -2.82
C LYS A 262 -14.41 -1.56 -3.14
N LEU A 263 -14.49 -1.92 -4.42
CA LEU A 263 -15.23 -3.10 -4.89
C LEU A 263 -14.36 -4.36 -4.85
N THR A 264 -14.98 -5.51 -4.64
CA THR A 264 -14.36 -6.79 -4.98
C THR A 264 -14.31 -6.98 -6.50
N ALA A 265 -13.47 -7.88 -6.98
CA ALA A 265 -13.38 -8.19 -8.41
C ALA A 265 -14.71 -8.65 -8.99
N LEU A 266 -15.48 -9.47 -8.24
CA LEU A 266 -16.80 -9.94 -8.65
C LEU A 266 -17.81 -8.80 -8.78
N GLN A 267 -17.83 -7.91 -7.78
CA GLN A 267 -18.68 -6.72 -7.81
C GLN A 267 -18.30 -5.84 -9.01
N PHE A 268 -17.00 -5.56 -9.19
CA PHE A 268 -16.52 -4.71 -10.28
C PHE A 268 -16.84 -5.25 -11.66
N LYS A 269 -16.58 -6.55 -11.93
CA LYS A 269 -16.75 -7.17 -13.26
C LYS A 269 -18.18 -7.60 -13.58
N ARG A 270 -18.98 -8.00 -12.58
CA ARG A 270 -20.27 -8.68 -12.86
C ARG A 270 -21.48 -8.03 -12.19
N GLN A 271 -21.32 -7.40 -11.02
CA GLN A 271 -22.47 -6.96 -10.24
C GLN A 271 -22.80 -5.47 -10.40
N THR A 272 -21.96 -4.71 -11.11
CA THR A 272 -22.10 -3.27 -11.34
C THR A 272 -22.39 -2.91 -12.80
N GLU A 273 -22.62 -3.90 -13.67
CA GLU A 273 -22.73 -3.70 -15.13
C GLU A 273 -24.14 -3.28 -15.61
N TYR A 274 -25.07 -3.00 -14.71
CA TYR A 274 -26.41 -2.56 -15.08
C TYR A 274 -26.55 -1.02 -15.15
N PRO A 275 -27.45 -0.49 -16.00
CA PRO A 275 -27.52 0.94 -16.31
C PRO A 275 -27.70 1.85 -15.09
N ALA A 276 -28.53 1.45 -14.12
CA ALA A 276 -28.78 2.27 -12.93
C ALA A 276 -27.53 2.46 -12.07
N PHE A 277 -26.65 1.45 -11.96
CA PHE A 277 -25.40 1.57 -11.22
C PHE A 277 -24.42 2.47 -11.98
N ARG A 278 -24.21 2.25 -13.27
CA ARG A 278 -23.31 3.07 -14.11
C ARG A 278 -23.73 4.55 -14.16
N LYS A 279 -25.03 4.84 -14.04
CA LYS A 279 -25.53 6.22 -13.92
C LYS A 279 -25.20 6.84 -12.55
N ALA A 280 -25.22 6.03 -11.49
CA ALA A 280 -25.03 6.49 -10.12
C ALA A 280 -23.56 6.58 -9.70
N TYR A 281 -22.68 5.76 -10.30
CA TYR A 281 -21.30 5.60 -9.89
C TYR A 281 -20.35 5.50 -11.08
N VAL A 282 -19.14 6.04 -10.90
CA VAL A 282 -17.98 5.87 -11.80
C VAL A 282 -17.04 4.85 -11.16
N LYS A 283 -16.63 3.85 -11.93
CA LYS A 283 -15.65 2.85 -11.53
C LYS A 283 -14.25 3.26 -12.01
N TYR A 284 -13.26 3.09 -11.17
CA TYR A 284 -11.87 3.31 -11.52
C TYR A 284 -11.08 2.01 -11.33
N GLN A 285 -10.07 1.81 -12.17
CA GLN A 285 -9.14 0.69 -12.09
C GLN A 285 -7.73 1.21 -12.26
N TYR A 286 -6.82 0.78 -11.40
CA TYR A 286 -5.39 1.08 -11.53
C TYR A 286 -4.58 -0.07 -10.92
N ALA A 287 -3.39 -0.31 -11.46
CA ALA A 287 -2.48 -1.33 -10.91
C ALA A 287 -1.89 -0.84 -9.59
N ALA A 288 -2.45 -1.29 -8.47
CA ALA A 288 -2.00 -0.86 -7.15
C ALA A 288 -0.62 -1.42 -6.81
N ASN A 289 0.17 -0.63 -6.06
CA ASN A 289 1.42 -1.09 -5.48
C ASN A 289 1.15 -1.90 -4.19
N VAL A 290 0.38 -2.98 -4.33
CA VAL A 290 -0.02 -3.84 -3.21
C VAL A 290 0.07 -5.29 -3.66
N TYR A 291 0.96 -6.07 -3.04
CA TYR A 291 0.97 -7.51 -3.22
C TYR A 291 0.33 -8.26 -2.06
N VAL A 292 -0.36 -9.35 -2.39
CA VAL A 292 -0.96 -10.29 -1.43
C VAL A 292 -0.03 -11.50 -1.30
N TYR A 293 0.11 -12.03 -0.10
CA TYR A 293 1.02 -13.12 0.20
C TYR A 293 0.48 -14.08 1.26
N LEU A 294 0.97 -15.31 1.22
CA LEU A 294 0.92 -16.24 2.32
C LEU A 294 2.19 -16.09 3.16
N GLY A 295 2.05 -15.54 4.36
CA GLY A 295 3.14 -15.41 5.33
C GLY A 295 3.18 -16.61 6.27
N MET A 296 4.35 -17.23 6.40
CA MET A 296 4.64 -18.31 7.35
C MET A 296 5.51 -17.76 8.47
N ASN A 297 5.22 -18.12 9.71
CA ASN A 297 6.09 -17.75 10.83
C ASN A 297 7.36 -18.61 10.79
N LEU A 298 8.49 -18.03 10.36
CA LEU A 298 9.73 -18.76 10.17
C LEU A 298 10.42 -19.18 11.49
N ARG A 299 9.88 -18.75 12.63
CA ARG A 299 10.26 -19.26 13.96
C ARG A 299 9.67 -20.65 14.24
N ASP A 300 8.65 -21.04 13.48
CA ASP A 300 8.05 -22.38 13.55
C ASP A 300 8.94 -23.37 12.78
N PRO A 301 9.40 -24.46 13.43
CA PRO A 301 10.29 -25.44 12.80
C PRO A 301 9.74 -26.07 11.52
N ARG A 302 8.42 -26.11 11.34
CA ARG A 302 7.78 -26.64 10.13
C ARG A 302 8.12 -25.81 8.88
N PHE A 303 8.31 -24.49 9.05
CA PHE A 303 8.57 -23.53 7.97
C PHE A 303 10.04 -23.08 7.89
N ALA A 304 10.91 -23.54 8.79
CA ALA A 304 12.32 -23.14 8.82
C ALA A 304 13.08 -23.61 7.58
N ASP A 305 12.80 -24.83 7.08
CA ASP A 305 13.42 -25.36 5.86
C ASP A 305 12.85 -24.67 4.62
N ARG A 306 13.73 -24.05 3.80
CA ARG A 306 13.32 -23.36 2.58
C ARG A 306 12.62 -24.28 1.57
N ARG A 307 12.95 -25.57 1.54
CA ARG A 307 12.31 -26.55 0.64
C ARG A 307 10.82 -26.69 0.90
N VAL A 308 10.40 -26.58 2.16
CA VAL A 308 8.98 -26.54 2.55
C VAL A 308 8.29 -25.31 1.95
N ARG A 309 8.92 -24.12 2.03
CA ARG A 309 8.37 -22.89 1.52
C ARG A 309 8.32 -22.87 -0.02
N GLN A 310 9.37 -23.39 -0.67
CA GLN A 310 9.41 -23.61 -2.12
C GLN A 310 8.34 -24.62 -2.57
N ALA A 311 8.12 -25.68 -1.79
CA ALA A 311 7.04 -26.63 -2.06
C ALA A 311 5.67 -25.93 -2.05
N PHE A 312 5.41 -25.06 -1.09
CA PHE A 312 4.16 -24.29 -1.03
C PHE A 312 4.02 -23.33 -2.22
N ALA A 313 5.13 -22.73 -2.66
CA ALA A 313 5.13 -21.85 -3.84
C ALA A 313 4.76 -22.60 -5.13
N HIS A 314 5.19 -23.88 -5.27
CA HIS A 314 4.80 -24.76 -6.38
C HIS A 314 3.39 -25.36 -6.22
N ALA A 315 2.96 -25.65 -4.98
CA ALA A 315 1.66 -26.28 -4.72
C ALA A 315 0.48 -25.34 -4.93
N ILE A 316 0.64 -24.03 -4.65
CA ILE A 316 -0.46 -23.07 -4.70
C ILE A 316 -0.69 -22.61 -6.15
N ASN A 317 -1.89 -22.91 -6.67
CA ASN A 317 -2.31 -22.48 -8.01
C ASN A 317 -2.67 -20.98 -8.02
N LYS A 318 -1.66 -20.14 -8.21
CA LYS A 318 -1.83 -18.67 -8.26
C LYS A 318 -2.73 -18.24 -9.42
N ARG A 319 -2.69 -18.97 -10.54
CA ARG A 319 -3.54 -18.68 -11.70
C ARG A 319 -5.01 -18.88 -11.37
N GLU A 320 -5.35 -19.93 -10.64
CA GLU A 320 -6.71 -20.16 -10.16
C GLU A 320 -7.20 -19.04 -9.24
N ILE A 321 -6.32 -18.52 -8.36
CA ILE A 321 -6.65 -17.35 -7.53
C ILE A 321 -6.92 -16.12 -8.40
N ILE A 322 -6.05 -15.83 -9.37
CA ILE A 322 -6.17 -14.67 -10.26
C ILE A 322 -7.45 -14.76 -11.11
N ASP A 323 -7.69 -15.89 -11.74
CA ASP A 323 -8.82 -16.05 -12.67
C ASP A 323 -10.12 -16.31 -11.91
N GLY A 324 -10.12 -17.14 -10.87
CA GLY A 324 -11.32 -17.52 -10.13
C GLY A 324 -11.80 -16.49 -9.12
N VAL A 325 -10.87 -15.90 -8.33
CA VAL A 325 -11.22 -14.94 -7.29
C VAL A 325 -11.12 -13.51 -7.79
N ARG A 326 -10.01 -13.17 -8.50
CA ARG A 326 -9.74 -11.81 -8.98
C ARG A 326 -10.32 -11.51 -10.37
N LEU A 327 -10.84 -12.51 -11.09
CA LEU A 327 -11.42 -12.37 -12.43
C LEU A 327 -10.51 -11.65 -13.43
N GLY A 328 -9.21 -11.95 -13.37
CA GLY A 328 -8.17 -11.31 -14.18
C GLY A 328 -7.77 -9.89 -13.71
N LEU A 329 -8.30 -9.39 -12.58
CA LEU A 329 -7.97 -8.07 -12.02
C LEU A 329 -6.82 -8.17 -11.00
N ALA A 330 -5.78 -8.87 -11.41
CA ALA A 330 -4.54 -9.03 -10.66
C ALA A 330 -3.45 -9.56 -11.59
N ARG A 331 -2.18 -9.41 -11.17
CA ARG A 331 -1.01 -9.99 -11.85
C ARG A 331 -0.26 -10.89 -10.88
N GLU A 332 0.30 -12.00 -11.37
CA GLU A 332 1.11 -12.87 -10.53
C GLU A 332 2.28 -12.12 -9.91
N ALA A 333 2.54 -12.38 -8.64
CA ALA A 333 3.69 -11.83 -7.94
C ALA A 333 4.79 -12.90 -7.83
N THR A 334 5.98 -12.55 -8.31
CA THR A 334 7.21 -13.36 -8.22
C THR A 334 8.18 -12.84 -7.17
N GLY A 335 7.89 -11.68 -6.63
CA GLY A 335 8.70 -10.98 -5.66
C GLY A 335 8.01 -9.71 -5.14
N PRO A 336 8.73 -8.87 -4.40
CA PRO A 336 8.17 -7.69 -3.74
C PRO A 336 7.90 -6.51 -4.69
N TYR A 337 8.37 -6.55 -5.94
CA TYR A 337 8.22 -5.43 -6.87
C TYR A 337 7.28 -5.75 -8.02
N LYS A 338 6.47 -4.76 -8.39
CA LYS A 338 5.44 -4.91 -9.43
C LYS A 338 6.08 -4.96 -10.82
N PRO A 339 5.63 -5.88 -11.71
CA PRO A 339 6.05 -5.88 -13.10
C PRO A 339 5.84 -4.51 -13.78
N GLY A 340 6.82 -4.09 -14.59
CA GLY A 340 6.80 -2.81 -15.27
C GLY A 340 7.37 -1.63 -14.48
N THR A 341 7.85 -1.83 -13.26
CA THR A 341 8.61 -0.81 -12.51
C THR A 341 10.11 -0.99 -12.74
N TRP A 342 10.90 0.07 -12.61
CA TRP A 342 12.34 0.03 -12.90
C TRP A 342 13.11 -0.97 -12.03
N GLN A 343 12.68 -1.17 -10.80
CA GLN A 343 13.29 -2.09 -9.84
C GLN A 343 12.90 -3.56 -10.05
N TYR A 344 11.87 -3.86 -10.86
CA TYR A 344 11.43 -5.24 -11.08
C TYR A 344 12.48 -6.05 -11.84
N ASN A 345 12.77 -7.26 -11.35
CA ASN A 345 13.63 -8.24 -12.02
C ASN A 345 12.76 -9.38 -12.60
N PRO A 346 12.62 -9.50 -13.93
CA PRO A 346 11.86 -10.59 -14.55
C PRO A 346 12.58 -11.93 -14.50
N ASP A 347 13.91 -11.94 -14.29
CA ASP A 347 14.79 -13.11 -14.44
C ASP A 347 14.95 -13.90 -13.12
N VAL A 348 14.11 -13.64 -12.12
CA VAL A 348 14.13 -14.40 -10.86
C VAL A 348 13.59 -15.82 -11.05
N HIS A 349 13.99 -16.73 -10.16
CA HIS A 349 13.48 -18.08 -10.15
C HIS A 349 11.94 -18.11 -10.06
N GLN A 350 11.31 -18.82 -10.99
CA GLN A 350 9.85 -18.94 -11.08
C GLN A 350 9.36 -20.23 -10.42
N TYR A 351 8.18 -20.14 -9.81
CA TYR A 351 7.51 -21.29 -9.15
C TYR A 351 6.19 -21.59 -9.87
N PRO A 352 6.24 -22.26 -11.05
CA PRO A 352 5.02 -22.68 -11.72
C PRO A 352 4.27 -23.68 -10.85
N TYR A 353 2.95 -23.72 -11.02
CA TYR A 353 2.10 -24.69 -10.33
C TYR A 353 2.52 -26.12 -10.72
N ASP A 354 3.08 -26.84 -9.77
CA ASP A 354 3.59 -28.22 -9.92
C ASP A 354 3.47 -28.98 -8.58
N PRO A 355 2.32 -29.60 -8.31
CA PRO A 355 2.11 -30.37 -7.09
C PRO A 355 3.06 -31.57 -6.95
N ALA A 356 3.54 -32.14 -8.06
CA ALA A 356 4.49 -33.26 -8.02
C ALA A 356 5.87 -32.79 -7.54
N LYS A 357 6.36 -31.65 -8.05
CA LYS A 357 7.57 -31.01 -7.57
C LYS A 357 7.46 -30.59 -6.10
N ALA A 358 6.29 -30.06 -5.71
CA ALA A 358 6.02 -29.69 -4.32
C ALA A 358 6.12 -30.92 -3.39
N ALA A 359 5.51 -32.03 -3.75
CA ALA A 359 5.59 -33.30 -2.98
C ALA A 359 7.03 -33.80 -2.86
N SER A 360 7.83 -33.74 -3.95
CA SER A 360 9.25 -34.09 -3.93
C SER A 360 10.04 -33.23 -2.94
N LEU A 361 9.86 -31.93 -2.97
CA LEU A 361 10.54 -31.00 -2.06
C LEU A 361 10.17 -31.24 -0.58
N LEU A 362 8.90 -31.58 -0.29
CA LEU A 362 8.48 -31.97 1.06
C LEU A 362 9.14 -33.25 1.51
N ALA A 363 9.23 -34.27 0.63
CA ALA A 363 9.91 -35.52 0.94
C ALA A 363 11.40 -35.29 1.22
N GLU A 364 12.09 -34.48 0.40
CA GLU A 364 13.49 -34.09 0.61
C GLU A 364 13.69 -33.31 1.94
N ALA A 365 12.67 -32.57 2.40
CA ALA A 365 12.66 -31.90 3.68
C ALA A 365 12.33 -32.82 4.87
N GLY A 366 12.11 -34.14 4.61
CA GLY A 366 11.84 -35.16 5.62
C GLY A 366 10.36 -35.36 5.95
N TRP A 367 9.44 -34.77 5.16
CA TRP A 367 8.01 -35.02 5.22
C TRP A 367 7.63 -36.11 4.22
N ASN A 368 7.91 -37.38 4.55
CA ASN A 368 7.86 -38.51 3.61
C ASN A 368 7.02 -39.70 4.07
N GLU A 369 6.50 -39.66 5.30
CA GLU A 369 5.53 -40.59 5.81
C GLU A 369 4.12 -40.03 5.73
N LYS A 370 3.08 -40.88 5.73
CA LYS A 370 1.68 -40.43 5.77
C LYS A 370 0.91 -41.20 6.85
N ASN A 371 -0.01 -40.50 7.52
CA ASN A 371 -0.98 -41.14 8.39
C ASN A 371 -2.15 -41.76 7.58
N SER A 372 -3.14 -42.34 8.29
CA SER A 372 -4.35 -42.93 7.69
C SER A 372 -5.17 -41.95 6.86
N ASP A 373 -5.10 -40.65 7.16
CA ASP A 373 -5.86 -39.61 6.49
C ASP A 373 -5.09 -39.00 5.31
N GLY A 374 -3.90 -39.55 4.99
CA GLY A 374 -3.04 -39.08 3.91
C GLY A 374 -2.22 -37.82 4.25
N ILE A 375 -2.20 -37.40 5.51
CA ILE A 375 -1.43 -36.22 5.98
C ILE A 375 0.04 -36.65 6.19
N LEU A 376 0.94 -35.81 5.66
CA LEU A 376 2.39 -35.99 5.79
C LEU A 376 2.83 -35.95 7.25
N LEU A 377 3.77 -36.83 7.59
CA LEU A 377 4.41 -36.91 8.90
C LEU A 377 5.91 -36.63 8.77
N LYS A 378 6.47 -36.03 9.80
CA LYS A 378 7.91 -35.97 10.05
C LYS A 378 8.15 -36.27 11.53
N ASN A 379 8.96 -37.30 11.81
CA ASN A 379 9.20 -37.77 13.18
C ASN A 379 7.89 -38.09 13.94
N GLY A 380 6.90 -38.66 13.25
CA GLY A 380 5.59 -38.99 13.81
C GLY A 380 4.63 -37.79 14.01
N GLN A 381 5.06 -36.58 13.74
CA GLN A 381 4.24 -35.37 13.88
C GLN A 381 3.56 -35.02 12.55
N PRO A 382 2.23 -34.76 12.52
CA PRO A 382 1.52 -34.41 11.29
C PRO A 382 1.83 -32.97 10.82
N PHE A 383 1.89 -32.80 9.50
CA PHE A 383 1.99 -31.48 8.92
C PHE A 383 0.62 -30.78 8.91
N LYS A 384 0.34 -30.12 10.02
CA LYS A 384 -0.91 -29.40 10.25
C LYS A 384 -0.60 -28.00 10.77
N PHE A 385 -1.36 -26.98 10.29
CA PHE A 385 -1.25 -25.61 10.81
C PHE A 385 -2.52 -24.78 10.62
N ASP A 386 -2.62 -23.70 11.41
CA ASP A 386 -3.66 -22.69 11.31
C ASP A 386 -3.29 -21.61 10.28
N LEU A 387 -4.21 -21.31 9.37
CA LEU A 387 -4.12 -20.21 8.41
C LEU A 387 -5.07 -19.08 8.83
N LEU A 388 -4.52 -17.95 9.28
CA LEU A 388 -5.30 -16.81 9.67
C LEU A 388 -5.71 -15.96 8.46
N SER A 389 -6.97 -15.53 8.44
CA SER A 389 -7.56 -14.63 7.45
C SER A 389 -8.38 -13.55 8.14
N ALA A 390 -8.44 -12.35 7.55
CA ALA A 390 -9.21 -11.23 8.10
C ALA A 390 -10.72 -11.44 7.89
N GLN A 391 -11.51 -11.17 8.91
CA GLN A 391 -12.97 -11.17 8.85
C GLN A 391 -13.48 -10.11 7.86
N GLY A 392 -14.59 -10.41 7.18
CA GLY A 392 -15.27 -9.47 6.28
C GLY A 392 -14.73 -9.43 4.84
N SER A 393 -13.66 -10.15 4.54
CA SER A 393 -13.08 -10.29 3.20
C SER A 393 -13.50 -11.61 2.55
N ASP A 394 -14.54 -11.57 1.71
CA ASP A 394 -14.94 -12.76 0.93
C ASP A 394 -13.83 -13.21 -0.05
N GLU A 395 -13.08 -12.28 -0.61
CA GLU A 395 -11.93 -12.61 -1.47
C GLU A 395 -10.83 -13.29 -0.66
N GLY A 396 -10.48 -12.75 0.52
CA GLY A 396 -9.47 -13.35 1.40
C GLY A 396 -9.86 -14.76 1.83
N ARG A 397 -11.14 -15.01 2.13
CA ARG A 397 -11.64 -16.33 2.48
C ARG A 397 -11.51 -17.30 1.31
N LYS A 398 -11.89 -16.92 0.08
CA LYS A 398 -11.73 -17.78 -1.11
C LYS A 398 -10.27 -18.08 -1.43
N VAL A 399 -9.38 -17.10 -1.27
CA VAL A 399 -7.94 -17.34 -1.40
C VAL A 399 -7.46 -18.36 -0.38
N ALA A 400 -7.90 -18.27 0.89
CA ALA A 400 -7.57 -19.24 1.92
C ALA A 400 -8.09 -20.65 1.60
N GLU A 401 -9.31 -20.75 1.07
CA GLU A 401 -9.92 -22.03 0.65
C GLU A 401 -9.13 -22.69 -0.51
N ILE A 402 -8.68 -21.91 -1.50
CA ILE A 402 -7.82 -22.42 -2.59
C ILE A 402 -6.46 -22.88 -2.04
N ILE A 403 -5.84 -22.11 -1.16
CA ILE A 403 -4.57 -22.50 -0.50
C ILE A 403 -4.76 -23.80 0.28
N GLN A 404 -5.83 -23.91 1.07
CA GLN A 404 -6.16 -25.11 1.85
C GLN A 404 -6.30 -26.33 0.94
N ALA A 405 -7.06 -26.20 -0.16
CA ALA A 405 -7.25 -27.28 -1.13
C ALA A 405 -5.92 -27.69 -1.78
N SER A 406 -5.16 -26.71 -2.30
CA SER A 406 -3.86 -26.96 -2.93
C SER A 406 -2.86 -27.66 -2.00
N LEU A 407 -2.81 -27.28 -0.73
CA LEU A 407 -1.90 -27.87 0.25
C LEU A 407 -2.39 -29.25 0.71
N LYS A 408 -3.70 -29.47 0.78
CA LYS A 408 -4.28 -30.80 1.06
C LYS A 408 -3.88 -31.84 0.00
N ASP A 409 -3.85 -31.44 -1.28
CA ASP A 409 -3.49 -32.32 -2.39
C ASP A 409 -2.06 -32.89 -2.26
N ILE A 410 -1.18 -32.15 -1.59
CA ILE A 410 0.20 -32.60 -1.29
C ILE A 410 0.37 -33.16 0.13
N GLY A 411 -0.72 -33.41 0.85
CA GLY A 411 -0.71 -34.05 2.17
C GLY A 411 -0.49 -33.08 3.35
N VAL A 412 -0.75 -31.79 3.21
CA VAL A 412 -0.64 -30.82 4.30
C VAL A 412 -2.04 -30.39 4.75
N GLN A 413 -2.32 -30.50 6.03
CA GLN A 413 -3.60 -30.10 6.63
C GLN A 413 -3.56 -28.64 7.05
N VAL A 414 -4.50 -27.84 6.56
CA VAL A 414 -4.65 -26.41 6.90
C VAL A 414 -6.00 -26.18 7.55
N GLU A 415 -6.04 -25.47 8.68
CA GLU A 415 -7.27 -25.02 9.33
C GLU A 415 -7.42 -23.50 9.17
N ILE A 416 -8.49 -23.07 8.49
CA ILE A 416 -8.73 -21.65 8.25
C ILE A 416 -9.41 -21.04 9.49
N ARG A 417 -8.79 -19.98 10.04
CA ARG A 417 -9.34 -19.20 11.16
C ARG A 417 -9.57 -17.76 10.73
N VAL A 418 -10.80 -17.31 10.84
CA VAL A 418 -11.23 -15.96 10.47
C VAL A 418 -11.23 -15.08 11.71
N ILE A 419 -10.44 -14.01 11.70
CA ILE A 419 -10.20 -13.13 12.85
C ILE A 419 -10.57 -11.68 12.48
N GLU A 420 -11.20 -10.97 13.41
CA GLU A 420 -11.45 -9.53 13.24
C GLU A 420 -10.14 -8.76 13.05
N TRP A 421 -10.14 -7.72 12.18
CA TRP A 421 -8.92 -7.06 11.70
C TRP A 421 -8.05 -6.48 12.83
N ALA A 422 -8.65 -5.73 13.77
CA ALA A 422 -7.86 -5.11 14.84
C ALA A 422 -7.31 -6.16 15.81
N ALA A 423 -8.08 -7.23 16.08
CA ALA A 423 -7.63 -8.37 16.87
C ALA A 423 -6.52 -9.16 16.16
N LEU A 424 -6.66 -9.37 14.83
CA LEU A 424 -5.62 -10.02 14.02
C LEU A 424 -4.29 -9.28 14.14
N LEU A 425 -4.29 -7.96 13.98
CA LEU A 425 -3.08 -7.15 14.10
C LEU A 425 -2.51 -7.16 15.52
N LYS A 426 -3.34 -6.91 16.53
CA LYS A 426 -2.90 -6.70 17.91
C LYS A 426 -2.47 -8.00 18.59
N GLU A 427 -3.31 -9.04 18.48
CA GLU A 427 -3.14 -10.27 19.28
C GLU A 427 -2.30 -11.34 18.57
N TYR A 428 -2.30 -11.33 17.23
CA TYR A 428 -1.59 -12.34 16.46
C TYR A 428 -0.34 -11.77 15.77
N ILE A 429 -0.48 -10.75 14.94
CA ILE A 429 0.63 -10.27 14.10
C ILE A 429 1.70 -9.56 14.94
N LYS A 430 1.32 -8.60 15.78
CA LYS A 430 2.27 -7.87 16.64
C LYS A 430 2.92 -8.80 17.67
N LYS A 431 2.17 -9.72 18.26
CA LYS A 431 2.69 -10.70 19.23
C LYS A 431 3.42 -11.87 18.58
N ARG A 432 3.48 -11.95 17.23
CA ARG A 432 4.06 -13.09 16.50
C ARG A 432 3.40 -14.45 16.83
N ASN A 433 2.14 -14.40 17.30
CA ASN A 433 1.36 -15.56 17.72
C ASN A 433 0.50 -16.08 16.55
N PHE A 434 1.13 -16.53 15.49
CA PHE A 434 0.49 -17.14 14.32
C PHE A 434 1.40 -18.19 13.71
N GLU A 435 0.82 -19.18 13.03
CA GLU A 435 1.56 -20.16 12.25
C GLU A 435 1.65 -19.71 10.79
N ALA A 436 0.51 -19.43 10.15
CA ALA A 436 0.45 -18.83 8.82
C ALA A 436 -0.65 -17.77 8.72
N VAL A 437 -0.52 -16.84 7.80
CA VAL A 437 -1.47 -15.73 7.62
C VAL A 437 -1.52 -15.26 6.17
N ILE A 438 -2.70 -14.87 5.69
CA ILE A 438 -2.84 -14.13 4.44
C ILE A 438 -2.89 -12.64 4.77
N LEU A 439 -1.92 -11.89 4.24
CA LEU A 439 -1.83 -10.45 4.38
C LEU A 439 -1.46 -9.79 3.04
N ALA A 440 -1.41 -8.46 3.04
CA ALA A 440 -0.96 -7.67 1.91
C ALA A 440 0.03 -6.60 2.37
N TRP A 441 1.02 -6.29 1.52
CA TRP A 441 1.90 -5.14 1.69
C TRP A 441 1.60 -4.07 0.65
N GLY A 442 1.37 -2.85 1.11
CA GLY A 442 1.44 -1.66 0.29
C GLY A 442 2.90 -1.21 0.18
N ILE A 443 3.37 -0.93 -1.03
CA ILE A 443 4.74 -0.56 -1.32
C ILE A 443 4.77 0.89 -1.81
N THR A 444 5.74 1.65 -1.31
CA THR A 444 6.05 3.00 -1.81
C THR A 444 6.65 2.92 -3.23
N PRO A 445 6.65 4.01 -4.00
CA PRO A 445 7.35 4.05 -5.29
C PRO A 445 8.86 3.74 -5.18
N ASP A 446 9.52 4.12 -4.09
CA ASP A 446 10.91 3.72 -3.83
C ASP A 446 11.00 2.25 -3.43
N PRO A 447 11.98 1.49 -3.98
CA PRO A 447 12.12 0.04 -3.75
C PRO A 447 12.67 -0.36 -2.39
N ASP A 448 13.05 0.57 -1.54
CA ASP A 448 13.62 0.22 -0.24
C ASP A 448 12.59 -0.47 0.66
N GLN A 449 12.85 -1.75 0.95
CA GLN A 449 12.03 -2.59 1.83
C GLN A 449 12.81 -3.07 3.07
N TYR A 450 13.75 -2.28 3.54
CA TYR A 450 14.56 -2.56 4.73
C TYR A 450 13.70 -2.97 5.93
N ASP A 451 12.64 -2.22 6.19
CA ASP A 451 11.79 -2.45 7.36
C ASP A 451 10.98 -3.76 7.28
N ILE A 452 10.79 -4.32 6.07
CA ILE A 452 10.05 -5.57 5.86
C ILE A 452 10.96 -6.79 5.92
N TRP A 453 12.19 -6.70 5.39
CA TRP A 453 13.03 -7.87 5.18
C TRP A 453 14.29 -7.93 6.05
N HIS A 454 14.81 -6.78 6.54
CA HIS A 454 16.05 -6.77 7.32
C HIS A 454 15.88 -7.51 8.65
N SER A 455 16.88 -8.30 9.03
CA SER A 455 16.85 -9.15 10.25
C SER A 455 16.68 -8.34 11.54
N SER A 456 17.16 -7.08 11.59
CA SER A 456 16.99 -6.20 12.74
C SER A 456 15.54 -5.73 12.96
N LYS A 457 14.61 -6.03 12.03
CA LYS A 457 13.22 -5.56 12.02
C LYS A 457 12.21 -6.61 12.52
N THR A 458 12.64 -7.47 13.42
CA THR A 458 11.85 -8.60 13.92
C THR A 458 11.16 -8.37 15.26
N SER A 459 11.36 -7.22 15.91
CA SER A 459 10.68 -6.84 17.17
C SER A 459 9.17 -6.68 16.99
N PRO A 460 8.35 -6.73 18.06
CA PRO A 460 6.88 -6.68 17.95
C PRO A 460 6.31 -5.50 17.18
N ASP A 461 6.92 -4.32 17.28
CA ASP A 461 6.48 -3.11 16.58
C ASP A 461 7.09 -2.94 15.18
N GLU A 462 8.02 -3.81 14.79
CA GLU A 462 8.69 -3.79 13.49
C GLU A 462 7.95 -4.62 12.43
N LEU A 463 8.32 -4.45 11.14
CA LEU A 463 7.54 -5.00 10.03
C LEU A 463 8.00 -6.36 9.52
N ASN A 464 9.18 -6.84 9.89
CA ASN A 464 9.59 -8.22 9.60
C ASN A 464 8.83 -9.20 10.50
N ARG A 465 7.56 -9.39 10.17
CA ARG A 465 6.58 -10.09 11.01
C ARG A 465 6.80 -11.59 11.05
N ILE A 466 7.37 -12.13 9.99
CA ILE A 466 7.59 -13.57 9.81
C ILE A 466 8.89 -14.07 10.45
N GLY A 467 9.80 -13.18 10.86
CA GLY A 467 11.08 -13.55 11.46
C GLY A 467 12.14 -14.00 10.46
N TYR A 468 12.09 -13.47 9.24
CA TYR A 468 13.10 -13.74 8.22
C TYR A 468 14.45 -13.14 8.61
N ALA A 469 15.53 -13.89 8.39
CA ALA A 469 16.89 -13.43 8.59
C ALA A 469 17.82 -14.05 7.54
N ASN A 470 18.49 -13.20 6.77
CA ASN A 470 19.50 -13.61 5.81
C ASN A 470 20.55 -12.49 5.68
N PRO A 471 21.82 -12.73 6.07
CA PRO A 471 22.85 -11.70 6.04
C PRO A 471 23.09 -11.09 4.65
N VAL A 472 22.89 -11.88 3.57
CA VAL A 472 23.02 -11.38 2.20
C VAL A 472 21.92 -10.39 1.88
N VAL A 473 20.70 -10.66 2.33
CA VAL A 473 19.55 -9.73 2.17
C VAL A 473 19.78 -8.46 2.97
N ASP A 474 20.26 -8.58 4.21
CA ASP A 474 20.59 -7.42 5.05
C ASP A 474 21.60 -6.50 4.37
N GLU A 475 22.71 -7.07 3.85
CA GLU A 475 23.75 -6.32 3.13
C GLU A 475 23.20 -5.65 1.85
N LEU A 476 22.39 -6.37 1.06
CA LEU A 476 21.80 -5.84 -0.18
C LEU A 476 20.86 -4.67 0.10
N LEU A 477 20.05 -4.75 1.15
CA LEU A 477 19.18 -3.67 1.58
C LEU A 477 19.96 -2.44 2.03
N GLU A 478 21.04 -2.64 2.80
CA GLU A 478 21.92 -1.54 3.25
C GLU A 478 22.63 -0.88 2.07
N LYS A 479 23.18 -1.65 1.13
CA LYS A 479 23.83 -1.12 -0.08
C LYS A 479 22.82 -0.41 -0.99
N GLY A 480 21.63 -0.98 -1.19
CA GLY A 480 20.58 -0.40 -2.02
C GLY A 480 20.10 0.94 -1.52
N ARG A 481 19.99 1.13 -0.19
CA ARG A 481 19.59 2.42 0.40
C ARG A 481 20.75 3.42 0.51
N GLY A 482 21.99 2.95 0.59
CA GLY A 482 23.19 3.78 0.63
C GLY A 482 23.68 4.30 -0.73
N THR A 483 23.01 3.94 -1.84
CA THR A 483 23.40 4.26 -3.21
C THR A 483 22.41 5.23 -3.84
N CYS A 484 22.84 6.44 -4.22
CA CYS A 484 21.97 7.48 -4.81
C CYS A 484 21.70 7.30 -6.30
N ILE A 485 22.51 6.53 -7.03
CA ILE A 485 22.41 6.32 -8.47
C ILE A 485 21.46 5.15 -8.76
N GLU A 486 20.33 5.39 -9.43
CA GLU A 486 19.29 4.40 -9.71
C GLU A 486 19.84 3.14 -10.42
N ALA A 487 20.70 3.31 -11.45
CA ALA A 487 21.29 2.18 -12.16
C ALA A 487 22.18 1.28 -11.29
N ASP A 488 22.81 1.84 -10.25
CA ASP A 488 23.59 1.06 -9.28
C ASP A 488 22.69 0.42 -8.22
N ARG A 489 21.64 1.12 -7.78
CA ARG A 489 20.60 0.58 -6.89
C ARG A 489 19.95 -0.64 -7.51
N LYS A 490 19.67 -0.62 -8.83
CA LYS A 490 19.03 -1.73 -9.54
C LYS A 490 19.79 -3.04 -9.35
N LYS A 491 21.12 -3.03 -9.42
CA LYS A 491 21.96 -4.23 -9.23
C LYS A 491 21.74 -4.89 -7.87
N TYR A 492 21.60 -4.09 -6.81
CA TYR A 492 21.32 -4.59 -5.46
C TYR A 492 19.89 -5.13 -5.33
N TYR A 493 18.90 -4.45 -5.91
CA TYR A 493 17.52 -4.90 -5.86
C TYR A 493 17.25 -6.09 -6.79
N ASP A 494 17.95 -6.23 -7.92
CA ASP A 494 17.89 -7.44 -8.75
C ASP A 494 18.40 -8.65 -7.94
N ARG A 495 19.56 -8.51 -7.31
CA ARG A 495 20.12 -9.58 -6.48
C ARG A 495 19.27 -9.89 -5.24
N LEU A 496 18.69 -8.87 -4.62
CA LEU A 496 17.73 -9.04 -3.53
C LEU A 496 16.55 -9.92 -3.94
N GLN A 497 15.97 -9.64 -5.11
CA GLN A 497 14.84 -10.43 -5.63
C GLN A 497 15.23 -11.88 -5.93
N GLU A 498 16.41 -12.13 -6.47
CA GLU A 498 16.93 -13.49 -6.68
C GLU A 498 17.00 -14.26 -5.36
N VAL A 499 17.59 -13.65 -4.32
CA VAL A 499 17.70 -14.30 -2.99
C VAL A 499 16.33 -14.53 -2.36
N LEU A 500 15.43 -13.54 -2.42
CA LEU A 500 14.07 -13.70 -1.91
C LEU A 500 13.27 -14.76 -2.69
N ALA A 501 13.48 -14.85 -4.01
CA ALA A 501 12.87 -15.88 -4.83
C ALA A 501 13.37 -17.29 -4.43
N ASP A 502 14.68 -17.46 -4.19
CA ASP A 502 15.25 -18.73 -3.76
C ASP A 502 14.83 -19.13 -2.34
N ASP A 503 14.82 -18.17 -1.41
CA ASP A 503 14.49 -18.43 0.01
C ASP A 503 13.00 -18.61 0.26
N GLN A 504 12.15 -18.00 -0.58
CA GLN A 504 10.69 -17.99 -0.40
C GLN A 504 10.27 -17.68 1.05
N PRO A 505 10.69 -16.55 1.65
CA PRO A 505 10.35 -16.24 3.04
C PRO A 505 8.83 -16.11 3.24
N ILE A 506 8.13 -15.74 2.19
CA ILE A 506 6.68 -15.78 2.02
C ILE A 506 6.37 -16.36 0.65
N VAL A 507 5.16 -16.87 0.45
CA VAL A 507 4.70 -17.16 -0.92
C VAL A 507 4.04 -15.91 -1.47
N PHE A 508 4.69 -15.24 -2.41
CA PHE A 508 4.11 -14.14 -3.17
C PHE A 508 2.97 -14.68 -4.03
N LEU A 509 1.76 -14.14 -3.89
CA LEU A 509 0.60 -14.62 -4.62
C LEU A 509 0.31 -13.75 -5.84
N TYR A 510 -0.08 -12.50 -5.63
CA TYR A 510 -0.43 -11.59 -6.72
C TYR A 510 -0.35 -10.12 -6.32
N PHE A 511 -0.10 -9.24 -7.29
CA PHE A 511 -0.38 -7.81 -7.23
C PHE A 511 -1.83 -7.59 -7.62
N ARG A 512 -2.57 -6.86 -6.79
CA ARG A 512 -4.00 -6.59 -7.04
C ARG A 512 -4.20 -5.26 -7.76
N ASP A 513 -5.25 -5.18 -8.58
CA ASP A 513 -5.75 -3.89 -9.03
C ASP A 513 -6.54 -3.20 -7.92
N GLY A 514 -6.39 -1.89 -7.82
CA GLY A 514 -7.28 -1.03 -7.06
C GLY A 514 -8.58 -0.84 -7.83
N LEU A 515 -9.72 -1.06 -7.18
CA LEU A 515 -11.04 -1.05 -7.78
C LEU A 515 -11.98 -0.09 -7.03
N PRO A 516 -11.63 1.20 -6.89
CA PRO A 516 -12.52 2.14 -6.24
C PRO A 516 -13.70 2.48 -7.12
N VAL A 517 -14.81 2.79 -6.47
CA VAL A 517 -16.02 3.31 -7.10
C VAL A 517 -16.42 4.58 -6.38
N VAL A 518 -16.77 5.62 -7.13
CA VAL A 518 -17.17 6.91 -6.58
C VAL A 518 -18.49 7.36 -7.21
N SER A 519 -19.36 7.96 -6.41
CA SER A 519 -20.64 8.53 -6.84
C SER A 519 -20.43 9.49 -8.01
N SER A 520 -21.26 9.34 -9.04
CA SER A 520 -21.20 10.20 -10.23
C SER A 520 -21.52 11.67 -9.96
N ARG A 521 -21.95 12.03 -8.74
CA ARG A 521 -22.10 13.43 -8.32
C ARG A 521 -20.76 14.10 -8.00
N VAL A 522 -19.71 13.33 -7.65
CA VAL A 522 -18.36 13.83 -7.36
C VAL A 522 -17.60 14.06 -8.66
N ARG A 523 -16.88 15.15 -8.75
CA ARG A 523 -16.07 15.60 -9.89
C ARG A 523 -14.65 15.94 -9.45
N GLY A 524 -13.75 16.19 -10.40
CA GLY A 524 -12.36 16.58 -10.15
C GLY A 524 -11.43 15.40 -9.85
N ILE A 525 -11.90 14.17 -9.98
CA ILE A 525 -11.10 12.98 -9.76
C ILE A 525 -10.15 12.77 -10.94
N VAL A 526 -8.86 12.74 -10.67
CA VAL A 526 -7.81 12.45 -11.66
C VAL A 526 -7.14 11.14 -11.25
N PRO A 527 -7.30 10.04 -11.99
CA PRO A 527 -6.63 8.78 -11.66
C PRO A 527 -5.12 8.86 -11.84
N SER A 528 -4.39 8.14 -10.99
CA SER A 528 -2.93 8.09 -10.97
C SER A 528 -2.47 6.67 -10.57
N PRO A 529 -1.22 6.26 -10.87
CA PRO A 529 -0.65 5.00 -10.38
C PRO A 529 -0.64 4.85 -8.87
N ILE A 530 -0.65 5.95 -8.09
CA ILE A 530 -0.81 5.91 -6.62
C ILE A 530 -2.27 5.82 -6.17
N GLY A 531 -3.23 5.86 -7.09
CA GLY A 531 -4.65 5.77 -6.82
C GLY A 531 -5.43 7.01 -7.27
N ILE A 532 -6.65 7.16 -6.74
CA ILE A 532 -7.51 8.30 -7.09
C ILE A 532 -7.49 9.42 -6.05
N ASN A 533 -7.00 9.16 -4.84
CA ASN A 533 -7.14 10.07 -3.70
C ASN A 533 -6.03 11.13 -3.61
N TYR A 534 -5.01 11.09 -4.46
CA TYR A 534 -3.87 12.00 -4.36
C TYR A 534 -4.25 13.49 -4.52
N ASN A 535 -5.35 13.78 -5.24
CA ASN A 535 -5.89 15.13 -5.40
C ASN A 535 -7.26 15.31 -4.72
N PHE A 536 -7.51 14.63 -3.59
CA PHE A 536 -8.82 14.61 -2.92
C PHE A 536 -9.29 16.02 -2.49
N ASN A 537 -8.39 16.93 -2.16
CA ASN A 537 -8.69 18.33 -1.85
C ASN A 537 -9.31 19.11 -3.02
N GLU A 538 -9.10 18.65 -4.26
CA GLU A 538 -9.67 19.23 -5.49
C GLU A 538 -11.02 18.61 -5.88
N TRP A 539 -11.43 17.53 -5.24
CA TRP A 539 -12.72 16.91 -5.50
C TRP A 539 -13.85 17.83 -5.08
N PHE A 540 -14.90 17.89 -5.89
CA PHE A 540 -16.05 18.73 -5.62
C PHE A 540 -17.36 18.07 -6.02
N VAL A 541 -18.46 18.58 -5.46
CA VAL A 541 -19.81 18.24 -5.90
C VAL A 541 -20.41 19.52 -6.50
N PRO A 542 -20.90 19.50 -7.77
CA PRO A 542 -21.61 20.65 -8.31
C PRO A 542 -22.82 21.02 -7.44
N LEU A 543 -23.11 22.31 -7.28
CA LEU A 543 -24.16 22.80 -6.38
C LEU A 543 -25.53 22.14 -6.63
N SER A 544 -25.88 21.88 -7.91
CA SER A 544 -27.13 21.20 -8.27
C SER A 544 -27.21 19.71 -7.86
N LEU A 545 -26.09 19.13 -7.45
CA LEU A 545 -25.99 17.72 -7.02
C LEU A 545 -25.71 17.58 -5.52
N HIS A 546 -25.71 18.67 -4.77
CA HIS A 546 -25.59 18.65 -3.31
C HIS A 546 -26.73 17.84 -2.69
N ARG A 547 -26.40 17.00 -1.71
CA ARG A 547 -27.37 16.16 -0.97
C ARG A 547 -27.48 16.55 0.50
N TYR A 548 -26.41 17.12 1.05
CA TYR A 548 -26.31 17.41 2.47
C TYR A 548 -26.10 18.93 2.63
N THR A 549 -27.01 19.57 3.34
CA THR A 549 -26.81 20.97 3.73
C THR A 549 -25.64 21.05 4.72
N ALA A 550 -24.83 22.12 4.59
CA ALA A 550 -23.86 22.44 5.62
C ALA A 550 -24.61 22.71 6.93
N GLY A 551 -24.55 21.75 7.88
CA GLY A 551 -25.03 21.96 9.22
C GLY A 551 -23.99 22.66 10.06
#